data_42a2419efee4cd0404af4698e903e548
#
_entry.id   42a2419efee4cd0404af4698e903e548
#
_cell.length_a   1.000
_cell.length_b   1.000
_cell.length_c   1.000
_cell.angle_alpha   90.00
_cell.angle_beta   90.00
_cell.angle_gamma   90.00
#
_symmetry.space_group_name_H-M   'P 1'
#
loop_
_entity.id
_entity.type
_entity.pdbx_description
1 polymer ?
#
loop_
_entity_poly.entity_id
_entity_poly.type
_entity_poly.pdbx_seq_one_letter_code
_entity_poly.pdbx_strand_id
1 'polypeptide(L)'
;GGLIIEPYYNRVLDFGMEFYASEQGEIEYKGLSIFSTENRAYSGNLLANEAIKEDIVNQFVKQELLQLVQVNICSQLASAFKEKYVGNFGVDMMVVTTDDATTFKLHPCVELNLRTTMGHVALALSPTDFAPKKMMKIDYLDKYHLAINLVGDDLLDTNLVR
;
A
#
# COMPACT_ATOMS: atom_id res chain seq x y z
N GLY A 1 -14.50 15.93 21.71
CA GLY A 1 -13.98 14.96 20.73
C GLY A 1 -14.95 14.86 19.56
N GLY A 2 -14.44 14.60 18.37
CA GLY A 2 -15.23 14.37 17.16
C GLY A 2 -15.41 12.88 16.91
N LEU A 3 -16.46 12.50 16.19
CA LEU A 3 -16.71 11.15 15.68
C LEU A 3 -16.60 11.21 14.16
N ILE A 4 -15.84 10.29 13.57
CA ILE A 4 -15.79 10.08 12.12
C ILE A 4 -16.68 8.87 11.81
N ILE A 5 -17.59 9.02 10.84
CA ILE A 5 -18.46 7.95 10.36
C ILE A 5 -18.15 7.77 8.89
N GLU A 6 -17.75 6.56 8.51
CA GLU A 6 -17.42 6.19 7.14
C GLU A 6 -18.23 4.95 6.72
N PRO A 7 -18.53 4.79 5.41
CA PRO A 7 -19.13 3.57 4.90
C PRO A 7 -18.23 2.36 5.18
N TYR A 8 -18.84 1.23 5.51
CA TYR A 8 -18.13 -0.03 5.60
C TYR A 8 -18.10 -0.67 4.21
N TYR A 9 -16.90 -0.92 3.68
CA TYR A 9 -16.71 -1.48 2.35
C TYR A 9 -16.32 -2.96 2.38
N ASN A 10 -16.79 -3.72 1.38
CA ASN A 10 -16.33 -5.08 1.11
C ASN A 10 -14.92 -5.03 0.48
N ARG A 11 -13.91 -5.07 1.33
CA ARG A 11 -12.51 -4.92 0.96
C ARG A 11 -11.96 -6.20 0.34
N VAL A 12 -11.22 -6.05 -0.77
CA VAL A 12 -10.60 -7.12 -1.54
C VAL A 12 -9.08 -7.09 -1.41
N LEU A 13 -8.49 -5.90 -1.51
CA LEU A 13 -7.03 -5.73 -1.46
C LEU A 13 -6.70 -4.42 -0.75
N ASP A 14 -5.75 -4.48 0.18
CA ASP A 14 -5.12 -3.31 0.79
C ASP A 14 -3.74 -3.09 0.18
N PHE A 15 -3.46 -1.86 -0.22
CA PHE A 15 -2.15 -1.47 -0.73
C PHE A 15 -1.90 0.01 -0.48
N GLY A 16 -0.65 0.42 -0.60
CA GLY A 16 -0.24 1.81 -0.49
C GLY A 16 0.63 2.23 -1.67
N MET A 17 0.67 3.52 -1.91
CA MET A 17 1.70 4.18 -2.70
C MET A 17 2.61 4.94 -1.74
N GLU A 18 3.90 4.71 -1.88
CA GLU A 18 4.92 5.32 -1.03
C GLU A 18 5.62 6.44 -1.80
N PHE A 19 5.88 7.55 -1.10
CA PHE A 19 6.41 8.76 -1.68
C PHE A 19 7.46 9.42 -0.79
N TYR A 20 8.21 10.36 -1.38
CA TYR A 20 9.09 11.28 -0.68
C TYR A 20 8.82 12.72 -1.14
N ALA A 21 8.66 13.64 -0.19
CA ALA A 21 8.55 15.07 -0.43
C ALA A 21 9.90 15.75 -0.19
N SER A 22 10.43 16.44 -1.19
CA SER A 22 11.70 17.18 -1.09
C SER A 22 11.52 18.58 -0.48
N GLU A 23 12.62 19.20 -0.08
CA GLU A 23 12.64 20.62 0.36
C GLU A 23 12.16 21.59 -0.73
N GLN A 24 12.34 21.23 -1.99
CA GLN A 24 11.92 22.03 -3.14
C GLN A 24 10.41 21.89 -3.43
N GLY A 25 9.71 20.99 -2.71
CA GLY A 25 8.29 20.70 -2.90
C GLY A 25 8.04 19.69 -4.02
N GLU A 26 9.06 19.00 -4.50
CA GLU A 26 8.90 17.90 -5.45
C GLU A 26 8.45 16.65 -4.73
N ILE A 27 7.51 15.91 -5.34
CA ILE A 27 7.02 14.63 -4.83
C ILE A 27 7.56 13.52 -5.72
N GLU A 28 8.34 12.63 -5.13
CA GLU A 28 8.90 11.46 -5.80
C GLU A 28 8.11 10.20 -5.39
N TYR A 29 7.59 9.46 -6.36
CA TYR A 29 7.02 8.14 -6.13
C TYR A 29 8.12 7.12 -5.86
N LYS A 30 7.97 6.32 -4.80
CA LYS A 30 8.94 5.33 -4.36
C LYS A 30 8.53 3.89 -4.70
N GLY A 31 7.25 3.62 -4.87
CA GLY A 31 6.75 2.30 -5.23
C GLY A 31 5.44 1.91 -4.56
N LEU A 32 4.90 0.76 -4.98
CA LEU A 32 3.74 0.12 -4.38
C LEU A 32 4.13 -0.69 -3.14
N SER A 33 3.31 -0.64 -2.11
CA SER A 33 3.35 -1.54 -0.96
C SER A 33 2.04 -2.31 -0.86
N ILE A 34 2.09 -3.64 -0.91
CA ILE A 34 0.92 -4.49 -0.71
C ILE A 34 1.01 -5.03 0.71
N PHE A 35 -0.03 -4.80 1.50
CA PHE A 35 -0.04 -5.17 2.90
C PHE A 35 -1.31 -5.94 3.28
N SER A 36 -1.22 -6.67 4.36
CA SER A 36 -2.34 -7.39 4.95
C SER A 36 -2.67 -6.83 6.34
N THR A 37 -3.94 -6.96 6.70
CA THR A 37 -4.43 -6.61 8.01
C THR A 37 -5.20 -7.79 8.62
N GLU A 38 -4.94 -8.10 9.88
CA GLU A 38 -5.70 -9.06 10.66
C GLU A 38 -6.37 -8.34 11.83
N ASN A 39 -7.67 -8.57 12.04
CA ASN A 39 -8.43 -7.88 13.08
C ASN A 39 -8.31 -6.35 13.03
N ARG A 40 -8.21 -5.78 11.85
CA ARG A 40 -7.98 -4.34 11.56
C ARG A 40 -6.62 -3.80 12.00
N ALA A 41 -5.69 -4.66 12.35
CA ALA A 41 -4.31 -4.31 12.64
C ALA A 41 -3.40 -4.75 11.47
N TYR A 42 -2.38 -3.97 11.20
CA TYR A 42 -1.34 -4.34 10.24
C TYR A 42 -0.73 -5.69 10.62
N SER A 43 -0.63 -6.62 9.67
CA SER A 43 -0.07 -7.96 9.88
C SER A 43 1.19 -8.23 9.04
N GLY A 44 1.39 -7.53 7.93
CA GLY A 44 2.62 -7.68 7.14
C GLY A 44 2.56 -7.05 5.76
N ASN A 45 3.70 -7.07 5.05
CA ASN A 45 3.85 -6.60 3.68
C ASN A 45 4.41 -7.69 2.78
N LEU A 46 3.95 -7.69 1.53
CA LEU A 46 4.54 -8.48 0.46
C LEU A 46 5.89 -7.86 0.03
N LEU A 47 6.94 -8.67 0.02
CA LEU A 47 8.25 -8.34 -0.54
C LEU A 47 8.35 -8.97 -1.94
N ALA A 48 8.24 -8.14 -2.95
CA ALA A 48 8.36 -8.51 -4.36
C ALA A 48 8.87 -7.30 -5.15
N ASN A 49 9.34 -7.52 -6.38
CA ASN A 49 9.66 -6.41 -7.26
C ASN A 49 8.40 -5.63 -7.66
N GLU A 50 8.58 -4.42 -8.21
CA GLU A 50 7.47 -3.53 -8.52
C GLU A 50 6.51 -4.15 -9.54
N ALA A 51 7.02 -4.81 -10.59
CA ALA A 51 6.20 -5.43 -11.63
C ALA A 51 5.23 -6.48 -11.07
N ILE A 52 5.68 -7.33 -10.14
CA ILE A 52 4.82 -8.32 -9.47
C ILE A 52 3.73 -7.62 -8.66
N LYS A 53 4.04 -6.54 -7.95
CA LYS A 53 3.06 -5.79 -7.17
C LYS A 53 2.04 -5.09 -8.06
N GLU A 54 2.50 -4.49 -9.16
CA GLU A 54 1.62 -3.93 -10.18
C GLU A 54 0.69 -4.99 -10.77
N ASP A 55 1.20 -6.17 -11.13
CA ASP A 55 0.40 -7.28 -11.67
C ASP A 55 -0.70 -7.71 -10.70
N ILE A 56 -0.42 -7.73 -9.40
CA ILE A 56 -1.42 -8.07 -8.37
C ILE A 56 -2.53 -7.01 -8.34
N VAL A 57 -2.19 -5.74 -8.29
CA VAL A 57 -3.18 -4.65 -8.25
C VAL A 57 -3.96 -4.57 -9.56
N ASN A 58 -3.29 -4.82 -10.70
CA ASN A 58 -3.91 -4.78 -12.03
C ASN A 58 -4.95 -5.87 -12.29
N GLN A 59 -5.02 -6.91 -11.45
CA GLN A 59 -6.14 -7.86 -11.49
C GLN A 59 -7.49 -7.20 -11.18
N PHE A 60 -7.49 -6.08 -10.47
CA PHE A 60 -8.68 -5.40 -9.99
C PHE A 60 -8.82 -3.96 -10.52
N VAL A 61 -7.70 -3.28 -10.75
CA VAL A 61 -7.63 -1.86 -11.11
C VAL A 61 -6.81 -1.70 -12.38
N LYS A 62 -7.35 -0.99 -13.37
CA LYS A 62 -6.61 -0.73 -14.60
C LYS A 62 -5.36 0.10 -14.32
N GLN A 63 -4.26 -0.23 -14.98
CA GLN A 63 -2.97 0.44 -14.82
C GLN A 63 -3.06 1.95 -15.09
N GLU A 64 -3.84 2.37 -16.08
CA GLU A 64 -4.02 3.79 -16.40
C GLU A 64 -4.67 4.55 -15.25
N LEU A 65 -5.57 3.89 -14.50
CA LEU A 65 -6.20 4.50 -13.32
C LEU A 65 -5.20 4.64 -12.16
N LEU A 66 -4.34 3.65 -11.93
CA LEU A 66 -3.27 3.74 -10.93
C LEU A 66 -2.31 4.87 -11.25
N GLN A 67 -1.88 4.98 -12.51
CA GLN A 67 -1.01 6.05 -12.97
C GLN A 67 -1.65 7.43 -12.82
N LEU A 68 -2.95 7.55 -13.14
CA LEU A 68 -3.70 8.79 -12.96
C LEU A 68 -3.75 9.20 -11.48
N VAL A 69 -4.00 8.25 -10.58
CA VAL A 69 -4.02 8.49 -9.13
C VAL A 69 -2.66 8.94 -8.65
N GLN A 70 -1.58 8.25 -9.05
CA GLN A 70 -0.20 8.61 -8.70
C GLN A 70 0.14 10.04 -9.13
N VAL A 71 -0.15 10.40 -10.39
CA VAL A 71 0.11 11.74 -10.94
C VAL A 71 -0.69 12.80 -10.17
N ASN A 72 -1.96 12.53 -9.85
CA ASN A 72 -2.79 13.44 -9.09
C ASN A 72 -2.27 13.63 -7.65
N ILE A 73 -1.86 12.57 -6.97
CA ILE A 73 -1.24 12.67 -5.64
C ILE A 73 0.01 13.54 -5.71
N CYS A 74 0.92 13.28 -6.64
CA CYS A 74 2.13 14.08 -6.81
C CYS A 74 1.81 15.54 -7.04
N SER A 75 0.89 15.86 -7.96
CA SER A 75 0.58 17.24 -8.32
C SER A 75 -0.14 18.02 -7.21
N GLN A 76 -1.11 17.39 -6.54
CA GLN A 76 -1.89 18.05 -5.49
C GLN A 76 -1.08 18.24 -4.21
N LEU A 77 -0.30 17.24 -3.80
CA LEU A 77 0.49 17.30 -2.58
C LEU A 77 1.75 18.15 -2.73
N ALA A 78 2.32 18.28 -3.94
CA ALA A 78 3.45 19.18 -4.16
C ALA A 78 3.14 20.62 -3.70
N SER A 79 1.99 21.14 -4.08
CA SER A 79 1.54 22.46 -3.64
C SER A 79 1.20 22.51 -2.15
N ALA A 80 0.59 21.47 -1.61
CA ALA A 80 0.18 21.43 -0.21
C ALA A 80 1.36 21.29 0.76
N PHE A 81 2.42 20.56 0.36
CA PHE A 81 3.59 20.27 1.21
C PHE A 81 4.70 21.31 1.10
N LYS A 82 4.74 22.07 0.03
CA LYS A 82 5.77 23.11 -0.15
C LYS A 82 5.93 23.97 1.09
N GLU A 83 7.14 24.04 1.64
CA GLU A 83 7.51 24.76 2.87
C GLU A 83 6.83 24.27 4.16
N LYS A 84 6.09 23.14 4.11
CA LYS A 84 5.33 22.62 5.26
C LYS A 84 5.73 21.20 5.65
N TYR A 85 6.11 20.40 4.68
CA TYR A 85 6.46 19.00 4.91
C TYR A 85 7.61 18.55 4.02
N VAL A 86 8.59 17.91 4.61
CA VAL A 86 9.72 17.25 3.95
C VAL A 86 9.89 15.88 4.57
N GLY A 87 9.97 14.83 3.73
CA GLY A 87 10.18 13.47 4.21
C GLY A 87 9.33 12.43 3.51
N ASN A 88 9.40 11.22 4.01
CA ASN A 88 8.62 10.09 3.52
C ASN A 88 7.14 10.22 3.91
N PHE A 89 6.25 9.86 2.99
CA PHE A 89 4.84 9.70 3.30
C PHE A 89 4.23 8.57 2.47
N GLY A 90 3.17 7.96 2.99
CA GLY A 90 2.41 6.91 2.31
C GLY A 90 0.94 7.30 2.16
N VAL A 91 0.32 6.84 1.09
CA VAL A 91 -1.13 6.94 0.88
C VAL A 91 -1.69 5.53 0.83
N ASP A 92 -2.45 5.18 1.86
CA ASP A 92 -3.13 3.88 1.93
C ASP A 92 -4.36 3.89 1.06
N MET A 93 -4.54 2.82 0.31
CA MET A 93 -5.61 2.61 -0.66
C MET A 93 -6.24 1.24 -0.45
N MET A 94 -7.44 1.06 -0.94
CA MET A 94 -8.06 -0.25 -0.98
C MET A 94 -8.84 -0.48 -2.26
N VAL A 95 -8.82 -1.73 -2.71
CA VAL A 95 -9.80 -2.22 -3.69
C VAL A 95 -11.00 -2.74 -2.93
N VAL A 96 -12.17 -2.35 -3.37
CA VAL A 96 -13.44 -2.82 -2.81
C VAL A 96 -14.28 -3.46 -3.90
N THR A 97 -15.11 -4.42 -3.52
CA THR A 97 -16.11 -5.00 -4.44
C THR A 97 -17.50 -4.47 -4.13
N THR A 98 -18.34 -4.44 -5.15
CA THR A 98 -19.77 -4.21 -5.00
C THR A 98 -20.47 -5.44 -4.43
N ASP A 99 -21.70 -5.31 -3.99
CA ASP A 99 -22.46 -6.39 -3.34
C ASP A 99 -22.62 -7.63 -4.21
N ASP A 100 -22.58 -7.49 -5.55
CA ASP A 100 -22.62 -8.58 -6.51
C ASP A 100 -21.27 -9.29 -6.72
N ALA A 101 -20.20 -8.81 -6.06
CA ALA A 101 -18.83 -9.32 -6.16
C ALA A 101 -18.25 -9.35 -7.60
N THR A 102 -18.87 -8.67 -8.56
CA THR A 102 -18.45 -8.69 -9.97
C THR A 102 -17.71 -7.42 -10.40
N THR A 103 -17.88 -6.32 -9.66
CA THR A 103 -17.31 -5.01 -9.99
C THR A 103 -16.35 -4.58 -8.89
N PHE A 104 -15.14 -4.22 -9.30
CA PHE A 104 -14.13 -3.67 -8.40
C PHE A 104 -14.03 -2.15 -8.53
N LYS A 105 -13.85 -1.48 -7.41
CA LYS A 105 -13.64 -0.03 -7.32
C LYS A 105 -12.40 0.26 -6.49
N LEU A 106 -11.67 1.29 -6.89
CA LEU A 106 -10.55 1.81 -6.13
C LEU A 106 -11.02 2.88 -5.15
N HIS A 107 -10.68 2.73 -3.87
CA HIS A 107 -10.69 3.81 -2.89
C HIS A 107 -9.26 4.39 -2.85
N PRO A 108 -9.02 5.55 -3.48
CA PRO A 108 -7.66 6.01 -3.80
C PRO A 108 -6.95 6.71 -2.65
N CYS A 109 -7.62 6.92 -1.52
CA CYS A 109 -7.04 7.51 -0.33
C CYS A 109 -7.88 7.13 0.88
N VAL A 110 -7.47 6.10 1.60
CA VAL A 110 -8.06 5.71 2.89
C VAL A 110 -7.41 6.52 3.99
N GLU A 111 -6.08 6.63 3.94
CA GLU A 111 -5.28 7.35 4.94
C GLU A 111 -4.05 7.97 4.28
N LEU A 112 -3.70 9.18 4.74
CA LEU A 112 -2.45 9.86 4.40
C LEU A 112 -1.53 9.81 5.62
N ASN A 113 -0.43 9.09 5.50
CA ASN A 113 0.56 8.85 6.55
C ASN A 113 1.79 9.73 6.36
N LEU A 114 1.89 10.87 7.06
CA LEU A 114 3.03 11.80 6.97
C LEU A 114 4.22 11.32 7.83
N ARG A 115 4.77 10.17 7.46
CA ARG A 115 5.89 9.52 8.14
C ARG A 115 6.45 8.40 7.27
N THR A 116 7.61 7.86 7.62
CA THR A 116 8.04 6.56 7.09
C THR A 116 7.06 5.49 7.54
N THR A 117 6.49 4.76 6.59
CA THR A 117 5.53 3.67 6.80
C THR A 117 6.22 2.32 6.78
N MET A 118 5.49 1.26 7.13
CA MET A 118 5.96 -0.12 6.91
C MET A 118 6.07 -0.46 5.42
N GLY A 119 5.34 0.25 4.56
CA GLY A 119 5.49 0.17 3.12
C GLY A 119 6.88 0.59 2.65
N HIS A 120 7.44 1.70 3.16
CA HIS A 120 8.82 2.11 2.86
C HIS A 120 9.85 1.07 3.31
N VAL A 121 9.64 0.45 4.49
CA VAL A 121 10.50 -0.64 4.97
C VAL A 121 10.42 -1.83 4.02
N ALA A 122 9.21 -2.20 3.60
CA ALA A 122 8.99 -3.28 2.65
C ALA A 122 9.66 -3.00 1.30
N LEU A 123 9.57 -1.76 0.78
CA LEU A 123 10.26 -1.37 -0.46
C LEU A 123 11.77 -1.54 -0.34
N ALA A 124 12.36 -1.10 0.77
CA ALA A 124 13.81 -1.23 1.00
C ALA A 124 14.29 -2.68 1.11
N LEU A 125 13.41 -3.60 1.52
CA LEU A 125 13.70 -5.03 1.65
C LEU A 125 13.25 -5.86 0.43
N SER A 126 12.51 -5.27 -0.49
CA SER A 126 12.01 -5.93 -1.70
C SER A 126 13.13 -6.14 -2.71
N PRO A 127 13.15 -7.28 -3.43
CA PRO A 127 14.10 -7.49 -4.51
C PRO A 127 13.80 -6.55 -5.69
N THR A 128 14.85 -6.17 -6.41
CA THR A 128 14.74 -5.38 -7.65
C THR A 128 14.53 -6.25 -8.89
N ASP A 129 14.91 -7.52 -8.81
CA ASP A 129 14.81 -8.53 -9.86
C ASP A 129 13.70 -9.54 -9.56
N PHE A 130 13.50 -10.49 -10.47
CA PHE A 130 12.55 -11.59 -10.30
C PHE A 130 13.10 -12.59 -9.28
N ALA A 131 12.68 -12.44 -8.04
CA ALA A 131 12.97 -13.35 -6.94
C ALA A 131 11.67 -13.92 -6.36
N PRO A 132 11.72 -15.05 -5.64
CA PRO A 132 10.55 -15.58 -4.96
C PRO A 132 9.90 -14.55 -4.03
N LYS A 133 8.59 -14.47 -4.07
CA LYS A 133 7.80 -13.60 -3.19
C LYS A 133 8.03 -13.97 -1.74
N LYS A 134 8.16 -12.97 -0.87
CA LYS A 134 8.29 -13.14 0.57
C LYS A 134 7.25 -12.30 1.30
N MET A 135 6.88 -12.73 2.49
CA MET A 135 6.04 -11.95 3.40
C MET A 135 6.89 -11.46 4.55
N MET A 136 6.90 -10.16 4.75
CA MET A 136 7.43 -9.50 5.93
C MET A 136 6.31 -9.39 6.96
N LYS A 137 6.55 -9.89 8.17
CA LYS A 137 5.62 -9.78 9.30
C LYS A 137 6.31 -9.17 10.50
N ILE A 138 5.54 -8.48 11.32
CA ILE A 138 6.01 -7.99 12.62
C ILE A 138 5.18 -8.68 13.68
N ASP A 139 5.86 -9.50 14.48
CA ASP A 139 5.29 -10.20 15.62
C ASP A 139 5.75 -9.53 16.92
N TYR A 140 4.87 -9.50 17.92
CA TYR A 140 5.20 -9.07 19.27
C TYR A 140 5.11 -10.26 20.22
N LEU A 141 6.26 -10.67 20.77
CA LEU A 141 6.34 -11.71 21.80
C LEU A 141 6.68 -11.06 23.14
N ASP A 142 7.92 -10.77 23.39
CA ASP A 142 8.47 -9.96 24.49
C ASP A 142 8.98 -8.60 24.00
N LYS A 143 9.26 -8.54 22.72
CA LYS A 143 9.68 -7.38 21.90
C LYS A 143 9.18 -7.58 20.48
N TYR A 144 9.32 -6.55 19.65
CA TYR A 144 9.02 -6.65 18.23
C TYR A 144 10.04 -7.51 17.49
N HIS A 145 9.57 -8.46 16.72
CA HIS A 145 10.35 -9.33 15.85
C HIS A 145 9.94 -9.13 14.40
N LEU A 146 10.92 -8.92 13.53
CA LEU A 146 10.73 -8.91 12.09
C LEU A 146 10.98 -10.31 11.55
N ALA A 147 9.97 -10.93 10.96
CA ALA A 147 10.07 -12.22 10.27
C ALA A 147 9.89 -12.03 8.77
N ILE A 148 10.73 -12.70 7.96
CA ILE A 148 10.62 -12.71 6.50
C ILE A 148 10.54 -14.16 6.05
N ASN A 149 9.41 -14.55 5.50
CA ASN A 149 9.13 -15.91 5.08
C ASN A 149 8.85 -15.98 3.58
N LEU A 150 9.23 -17.10 2.93
CA LEU A 150 8.81 -17.37 1.56
C LEU A 150 7.29 -17.53 1.50
N VAL A 151 6.69 -16.98 0.46
CA VAL A 151 5.27 -17.10 0.17
C VAL A 151 5.11 -18.10 -0.97
N GLY A 152 4.35 -19.18 -0.76
CA GLY A 152 3.93 -20.07 -1.83
C GLY A 152 2.97 -19.35 -2.79
N ASP A 153 2.83 -19.88 -4.01
CA ASP A 153 1.94 -19.29 -5.02
C ASP A 153 0.47 -19.29 -4.58
N ASP A 154 0.08 -20.23 -3.71
CA ASP A 154 -1.29 -20.37 -3.18
C ASP A 154 -1.71 -19.27 -2.20
N LEU A 155 -0.78 -18.47 -1.66
CA LEU A 155 -1.10 -17.43 -0.66
C LEU A 155 -1.71 -16.17 -1.28
N LEU A 156 -1.59 -15.99 -2.58
CA LEU A 156 -2.27 -14.92 -3.31
C LEU A 156 -3.75 -15.23 -3.60
N ASP A 157 -4.13 -16.52 -3.60
CA ASP A 157 -5.50 -16.93 -3.94
C ASP A 157 -6.47 -16.94 -2.75
N THR A 158 -6.02 -16.96 -1.50
CA THR A 158 -6.93 -17.23 -0.39
C THR A 158 -6.87 -16.28 0.82
N ASN A 159 -5.79 -15.55 1.06
CA ASN A 159 -5.63 -14.75 2.28
C ASN A 159 -5.44 -13.24 2.05
N LEU A 160 -5.14 -12.79 0.84
CA LEU A 160 -5.21 -11.37 0.48
C LEU A 160 -6.61 -10.96 -0.01
N VAL A 161 -7.51 -11.93 -0.21
CA VAL A 161 -8.86 -11.77 -0.76
C VAL A 161 -9.95 -12.17 0.24
N ARG A 162 -9.69 -12.12 1.55
CA ARG A 162 -10.73 -12.33 2.58
C ARG A 162 -10.84 -11.15 3.53
#